data_24fe54ff50e1a51fb023cb9c1a39384a
#
_entry.id   24fe54ff50e1a51fb023cb9c1a39384a
#
_cell.length_a   1.000
_cell.length_b   1.000
_cell.length_c   1.000
_cell.angle_alpha   90.00
_cell.angle_beta   90.00
_cell.angle_gamma   90.00
#
_symmetry.space_group_name_H-M   'P 1'
#
loop_
_entity.id
_entity.type
_entity.pdbx_description
1 polymer ?
#
loop_
_entity_poly.entity_id
_entity_poly.type
_entity_poly.pdbx_seq_one_letter_code
_entity_poly.pdbx_strand_id
1 'polypeptide(L)'
;MKVEPNNPFLVRKQRHVLLKFALFLLFIALSFHIFLSVSSKLMSSSPLQIRAHSPQNDTRAECDIFVGEWVADLAGPSYTNESCHVIEAHQNCVRNGRPDTGYLYWRWSPKDCDLPRFNPRKFLNLMRNKSWAFVGDSIQRNHVQSLVCTLSQVEEAVEIYHDEEYRSKKWSFPSHNFTLSVIWDPFLTKAVIFEDINGVSSSDVQLHLDKLDEEWTSQYKNLDYVVIAGGKWFLKTAIYYENDTVIGCHNCLVKNLTDLGFEYAYRKVIDRVFDFITGSDHKAFVFFRTTTPDHFENGEWFSGGQCNRTVPFKGGEVDMKDVDVAMRKIELEEFGKVVGSGKCQSLKLLDTTRLSLLRPDGHPGPYRQFHPFADGNKKVQTDCLHWCLPGPIDSWNDLLMQLLVQM
;
A
#
# COMPACT_ATOMS: atom_id res chain seq x y z
N MET A 1 -3.40 -65.36 -65.28
CA MET A 1 -3.57 -64.21 -64.29
C MET A 1 -4.25 -64.75 -63.06
N LYS A 2 -3.49 -64.92 -61.97
CA LYS A 2 -4.03 -65.39 -60.65
C LYS A 2 -4.52 -64.18 -59.88
N VAL A 3 -5.76 -64.15 -59.47
CA VAL A 3 -6.37 -63.18 -58.59
C VAL A 3 -6.03 -63.60 -57.16
N GLU A 4 -5.31 -62.74 -56.42
CA GLU A 4 -5.02 -62.97 -54.99
C GLU A 4 -6.26 -62.68 -54.13
N PRO A 5 -6.47 -63.44 -53.07
CA PRO A 5 -7.63 -63.25 -52.21
C PRO A 5 -7.44 -62.10 -51.24
N ASN A 6 -8.49 -61.31 -51.05
CA ASN A 6 -8.61 -60.22 -50.10
C ASN A 6 -8.19 -60.61 -48.67
N ASN A 7 -7.17 -59.92 -48.14
CA ASN A 7 -6.65 -60.12 -46.78
C ASN A 7 -7.60 -59.49 -45.75
N PRO A 8 -8.26 -60.31 -44.89
CA PRO A 8 -9.29 -59.81 -43.95
C PRO A 8 -8.75 -58.82 -42.89
N PHE A 9 -7.44 -58.80 -42.67
CA PHE A 9 -6.79 -57.85 -41.72
C PHE A 9 -6.76 -56.42 -42.25
N LEU A 10 -6.61 -56.20 -43.51
CA LEU A 10 -6.61 -54.87 -44.13
C LEU A 10 -7.99 -54.23 -44.12
N VAL A 11 -9.05 -55.01 -44.34
CA VAL A 11 -10.43 -54.52 -44.31
C VAL A 11 -10.85 -54.07 -42.89
N ARG A 12 -10.39 -54.81 -41.87
CA ARG A 12 -10.69 -54.49 -40.45
C ARG A 12 -9.97 -53.21 -40.01
N LYS A 13 -8.73 -52.99 -40.45
CA LYS A 13 -7.94 -51.74 -40.17
C LYS A 13 -8.55 -50.53 -40.85
N GLN A 14 -9.03 -50.64 -42.07
CA GLN A 14 -9.72 -49.55 -42.78
C GLN A 14 -11.06 -49.18 -42.11
N ARG A 15 -11.84 -50.16 -41.64
CA ARG A 15 -13.08 -49.88 -40.90
C ARG A 15 -12.84 -49.10 -39.59
N HIS A 16 -11.77 -49.44 -38.85
CA HIS A 16 -11.43 -48.67 -37.63
C HIS A 16 -10.96 -47.24 -37.90
N VAL A 17 -10.26 -46.99 -39.00
CA VAL A 17 -9.84 -45.67 -39.42
C VAL A 17 -11.05 -44.85 -39.85
N LEU A 18 -11.95 -45.42 -40.64
CA LEU A 18 -13.20 -44.75 -41.07
C LEU A 18 -14.11 -44.43 -39.87
N LEU A 19 -14.21 -45.32 -38.88
CA LEU A 19 -15.01 -45.09 -37.70
C LEU A 19 -14.43 -43.95 -36.84
N LYS A 20 -13.12 -43.88 -36.68
CA LYS A 20 -12.45 -42.75 -35.98
C LYS A 20 -12.63 -41.41 -36.72
N PHE A 21 -12.60 -41.44 -38.03
CA PHE A 21 -12.82 -40.26 -38.86
C PHE A 21 -14.27 -39.74 -38.77
N ALA A 22 -15.24 -40.67 -38.78
CA ALA A 22 -16.65 -40.37 -38.59
C ALA A 22 -16.95 -39.77 -37.22
N LEU A 23 -16.34 -40.32 -36.13
CA LEU A 23 -16.45 -39.79 -34.80
C LEU A 23 -15.83 -38.39 -34.66
N PHE A 24 -14.70 -38.16 -35.31
CA PHE A 24 -14.05 -36.83 -35.31
C PHE A 24 -14.90 -35.78 -36.04
N LEU A 25 -15.51 -36.10 -37.17
CA LEU A 25 -16.43 -35.23 -37.89
C LEU A 25 -17.70 -34.94 -37.09
N LEU A 26 -18.23 -35.92 -36.36
CA LEU A 26 -19.36 -35.73 -35.43
C LEU A 26 -19.02 -34.77 -34.28
N PHE A 27 -17.81 -34.87 -33.77
CA PHE A 27 -17.33 -33.98 -32.68
C PHE A 27 -17.20 -32.52 -33.19
N ILE A 28 -16.69 -32.34 -34.41
CA ILE A 28 -16.59 -30.98 -35.03
C ILE A 28 -18.00 -30.42 -35.26
N ALA A 29 -18.93 -31.21 -35.76
CA ALA A 29 -20.31 -30.79 -36.02
C ALA A 29 -21.03 -30.39 -34.72
N LEU A 30 -20.81 -31.14 -33.61
CA LEU A 30 -21.38 -30.86 -32.31
C LEU A 30 -20.80 -29.55 -31.70
N SER A 31 -19.49 -29.37 -31.84
CA SER A 31 -18.79 -28.13 -31.39
C SER A 31 -19.28 -26.91 -32.15
N PHE A 32 -19.50 -27.05 -33.44
CA PHE A 32 -20.02 -25.98 -34.28
C PHE A 32 -21.49 -25.64 -33.97
N HIS A 33 -22.30 -26.65 -33.64
CA HIS A 33 -23.68 -26.45 -33.21
C HIS A 33 -23.76 -25.74 -31.83
N ILE A 34 -22.88 -26.09 -30.90
CA ILE A 34 -22.77 -25.40 -29.60
C ILE A 34 -22.35 -23.94 -29.81
N PHE A 35 -21.37 -23.71 -30.67
CA PHE A 35 -20.89 -22.34 -31.00
C PHE A 35 -21.99 -21.48 -31.59
N LEU A 36 -22.76 -22.01 -32.55
CA LEU A 36 -23.91 -21.29 -33.17
C LEU A 36 -25.04 -21.06 -32.15
N SER A 37 -25.29 -22.01 -31.25
CA SER A 37 -26.33 -21.88 -30.20
C SER A 37 -25.96 -20.84 -29.16
N VAL A 38 -24.68 -20.64 -28.84
CA VAL A 38 -24.19 -19.58 -27.96
C VAL A 38 -24.22 -18.22 -28.65
N SER A 39 -23.84 -18.16 -29.92
CA SER A 39 -23.85 -16.91 -30.73
C SER A 39 -25.28 -16.38 -30.98
N SER A 40 -26.27 -17.27 -31.17
CA SER A 40 -27.67 -16.86 -31.37
C SER A 40 -28.34 -16.30 -30.10
N LYS A 41 -27.86 -16.67 -28.91
CA LYS A 41 -28.33 -16.08 -27.65
C LYS A 41 -27.75 -14.69 -27.37
N LEU A 42 -26.64 -14.31 -28.02
CA LEU A 42 -26.01 -12.99 -27.91
C LEU A 42 -26.59 -11.94 -28.89
N MET A 43 -27.39 -12.33 -29.88
CA MET A 43 -27.93 -11.43 -30.90
C MET A 43 -29.45 -11.22 -30.87
N SER A 44 -30.10 -11.50 -29.74
CA SER A 44 -31.50 -11.19 -29.52
C SER A 44 -31.65 -9.88 -28.76
N SER A 45 -31.40 -8.75 -29.42
CA SER A 45 -31.78 -7.43 -28.95
C SER A 45 -33.11 -7.01 -29.60
N SER A 46 -34.15 -6.88 -28.79
CA SER A 46 -35.48 -6.42 -29.16
C SER A 46 -35.54 -4.93 -29.44
N PRO A 47 -36.57 -4.43 -30.18
CA PRO A 47 -36.57 -3.05 -30.68
C PRO A 47 -37.01 -2.03 -29.65
N LEU A 48 -36.53 -0.79 -29.85
CA LEU A 48 -36.85 0.40 -29.07
C LEU A 48 -38.34 0.61 -28.84
N GLN A 49 -38.75 0.61 -27.59
CA GLN A 49 -39.97 1.31 -27.16
C GLN A 49 -39.55 2.58 -26.40
N ILE A 50 -39.96 3.72 -26.96
CA ILE A 50 -39.88 5.02 -26.30
C ILE A 50 -40.86 5.00 -25.12
N ARG A 51 -40.33 5.03 -23.89
CA ARG A 51 -41.13 5.21 -22.68
C ARG A 51 -40.63 6.44 -21.93
N ALA A 52 -41.60 7.24 -21.51
CA ALA A 52 -41.46 8.51 -20.82
C ALA A 52 -40.56 8.46 -19.58
N HIS A 53 -39.78 9.56 -19.39
CA HIS A 53 -38.94 9.83 -18.23
C HIS A 53 -39.70 9.69 -16.90
N SER A 54 -39.27 8.75 -16.08
CA SER A 54 -39.33 8.87 -14.62
C SER A 54 -37.86 8.99 -14.13
N PRO A 55 -37.56 9.76 -13.07
CA PRO A 55 -36.19 9.92 -12.61
C PRO A 55 -35.71 8.60 -12.02
N GLN A 56 -34.88 7.88 -12.78
CA GLN A 56 -34.12 6.77 -12.24
C GLN A 56 -33.02 7.34 -11.32
N ASN A 57 -33.10 6.95 -10.05
CA ASN A 57 -31.96 7.02 -9.16
C ASN A 57 -30.80 6.22 -9.78
N ASP A 58 -29.89 6.93 -10.40
CA ASP A 58 -28.64 6.39 -10.94
C ASP A 58 -27.73 6.12 -9.72
N THR A 59 -27.92 4.99 -9.05
CA THR A 59 -26.91 4.44 -8.13
C THR A 59 -25.76 3.96 -8.99
N ARG A 60 -24.91 4.90 -9.48
CA ARG A 60 -23.55 4.56 -9.89
C ARG A 60 -22.91 3.87 -8.70
N ALA A 61 -22.56 2.61 -8.87
CA ALA A 61 -21.73 1.92 -7.89
C ALA A 61 -20.54 2.84 -7.59
N GLU A 62 -20.40 3.23 -6.33
CA GLU A 62 -19.36 4.15 -5.90
C GLU A 62 -18.02 3.49 -6.27
N CYS A 63 -17.21 4.16 -7.09
CA CYS A 63 -15.97 3.61 -7.58
C CYS A 63 -14.98 3.40 -6.43
N ASP A 64 -14.51 2.16 -6.26
CA ASP A 64 -13.44 1.84 -5.32
C ASP A 64 -12.07 2.15 -5.95
N ILE A 65 -11.50 3.28 -5.57
CA ILE A 65 -10.19 3.73 -6.06
C ILE A 65 -9.02 2.83 -5.60
N PHE A 66 -9.24 1.91 -4.67
CA PHE A 66 -8.23 0.99 -4.14
C PHE A 66 -8.21 -0.37 -4.86
N VAL A 67 -9.16 -0.60 -5.77
CA VAL A 67 -9.23 -1.80 -6.61
C VAL A 67 -8.86 -1.44 -8.03
N GLY A 68 -7.74 -1.97 -8.54
CA GLY A 68 -7.22 -1.59 -9.85
C GLY A 68 -5.98 -2.40 -10.23
N GLU A 69 -5.21 -1.84 -11.15
CA GLU A 69 -3.96 -2.41 -11.62
C GLU A 69 -2.91 -1.32 -11.89
N TRP A 70 -1.65 -1.70 -11.95
CA TRP A 70 -0.57 -0.83 -12.39
C TRP A 70 -0.47 -0.86 -13.91
N VAL A 71 -0.57 0.31 -14.53
CA VAL A 71 -0.47 0.49 -15.99
C VAL A 71 0.76 1.31 -16.34
N ALA A 72 1.36 1.04 -17.49
CA ALA A 72 2.50 1.81 -17.98
C ALA A 72 2.11 3.28 -18.17
N ASP A 73 2.99 4.19 -17.75
CA ASP A 73 2.79 5.62 -17.85
C ASP A 73 4.06 6.34 -18.31
N LEU A 74 4.10 6.68 -19.59
CA LEU A 74 5.25 7.32 -20.23
C LEU A 74 5.50 8.76 -19.76
N ALA A 75 4.55 9.39 -19.06
CA ALA A 75 4.76 10.72 -18.49
C ALA A 75 5.79 10.73 -17.35
N GLY A 76 6.02 9.56 -16.73
CA GLY A 76 6.99 9.42 -15.64
C GLY A 76 6.60 10.17 -14.36
N PRO A 77 7.54 10.33 -13.42
CA PRO A 77 7.31 10.94 -12.13
C PRO A 77 7.13 12.46 -12.22
N SER A 78 6.42 13.05 -11.25
CA SER A 78 6.15 14.50 -11.18
C SER A 78 7.35 15.33 -10.72
N TYR A 79 8.35 14.71 -10.12
CA TYR A 79 9.61 15.31 -9.67
C TYR A 79 10.78 14.36 -9.92
N THR A 80 11.99 14.85 -9.74
CA THR A 80 13.24 14.07 -9.86
C THR A 80 14.10 14.26 -8.61
N ASN A 81 15.14 13.46 -8.50
CA ASN A 81 16.16 13.65 -7.46
C ASN A 81 16.91 15.00 -7.57
N GLU A 82 16.85 15.68 -8.71
CA GLU A 82 17.45 16.99 -8.93
C GLU A 82 16.48 18.13 -8.60
N SER A 83 15.17 17.93 -8.86
CA SER A 83 14.15 18.94 -8.57
C SER A 83 13.58 18.86 -7.15
N CYS A 84 13.97 17.86 -6.35
CA CYS A 84 13.61 17.75 -4.94
C CYS A 84 14.85 17.49 -4.07
N HIS A 85 15.25 18.48 -3.30
CA HIS A 85 16.46 18.43 -2.46
C HIS A 85 16.23 17.84 -1.07
N VAL A 86 14.97 17.57 -0.67
CA VAL A 86 14.64 17.05 0.65
C VAL A 86 14.58 15.52 0.72
N ILE A 87 14.87 14.82 -0.39
CA ILE A 87 14.88 13.36 -0.41
C ILE A 87 16.01 12.84 0.49
N GLU A 88 15.65 12.03 1.49
CA GLU A 88 16.63 11.41 2.36
C GLU A 88 17.53 10.44 1.59
N ALA A 89 18.82 10.40 1.97
CA ALA A 89 19.84 9.68 1.22
C ALA A 89 19.48 8.20 0.96
N HIS A 90 18.87 7.53 1.94
CA HIS A 90 18.50 6.11 1.83
C HIS A 90 17.27 5.83 0.94
N GLN A 91 16.56 6.87 0.49
CA GLN A 91 15.41 6.79 -0.42
C GLN A 91 15.74 7.30 -1.82
N ASN A 92 16.90 7.94 -2.00
CA ASN A 92 17.33 8.53 -3.27
C ASN A 92 18.02 7.49 -4.16
N CYS A 93 17.26 6.53 -4.66
CA CYS A 93 17.77 5.38 -5.40
C CYS A 93 18.55 5.78 -6.66
N VAL A 94 18.10 6.79 -7.39
CA VAL A 94 18.75 7.29 -8.61
C VAL A 94 20.10 7.89 -8.28
N ARG A 95 20.18 8.78 -7.29
CA ARG A 95 21.46 9.35 -6.81
C ARG A 95 22.40 8.29 -6.29
N ASN A 96 21.87 7.25 -5.66
CA ASN A 96 22.64 6.15 -5.10
C ASN A 96 23.16 5.16 -6.16
N GLY A 97 22.86 5.40 -7.44
CA GLY A 97 23.41 4.64 -8.56
C GLY A 97 22.56 3.44 -8.98
N ARG A 98 21.24 3.42 -8.65
CA ARG A 98 20.33 2.39 -9.15
C ARG A 98 20.25 2.47 -10.69
N PRO A 99 20.64 1.39 -11.43
CA PRO A 99 20.68 1.43 -12.88
C PRO A 99 19.32 1.28 -13.55
N ASP A 100 18.38 0.60 -12.85
CA ASP A 100 17.03 0.41 -13.32
C ASP A 100 16.16 1.62 -12.93
N THR A 101 15.50 2.21 -13.92
CA THR A 101 14.55 3.33 -13.77
C THR A 101 13.14 2.97 -14.24
N GLY A 102 12.92 1.72 -14.68
CA GLY A 102 11.63 1.27 -15.20
C GLY A 102 10.49 1.41 -14.19
N TYR A 103 10.79 1.29 -12.90
CA TYR A 103 9.82 1.44 -11.83
C TYR A 103 9.17 2.84 -11.75
N LEU A 104 9.74 3.86 -12.38
CA LEU A 104 9.25 5.24 -12.41
C LEU A 104 8.08 5.44 -13.39
N TYR A 105 7.87 4.52 -14.31
CA TYR A 105 6.97 4.68 -15.46
C TYR A 105 5.69 3.84 -15.31
N TRP A 106 5.14 3.80 -14.09
CA TRP A 106 3.90 3.12 -13.77
C TRP A 106 2.98 4.04 -12.98
N ARG A 107 1.67 3.94 -13.24
CA ARG A 107 0.65 4.60 -12.42
C ARG A 107 -0.42 3.62 -12.00
N TRP A 108 -1.03 3.88 -10.86
CA TRP A 108 -2.20 3.14 -10.41
C TRP A 108 -3.42 3.54 -11.24
N SER A 109 -4.17 2.57 -11.74
CA SER A 109 -5.40 2.74 -12.51
C SER A 109 -6.52 1.96 -11.82
N PRO A 110 -7.46 2.61 -11.14
CA PRO A 110 -8.66 1.96 -10.64
C PRO A 110 -9.45 1.31 -11.76
N LYS A 111 -10.18 0.20 -11.44
CA LYS A 111 -10.83 -0.62 -12.44
C LYS A 111 -12.02 0.07 -13.13
N ASP A 112 -12.82 0.80 -12.37
CA ASP A 112 -14.13 1.30 -12.83
C ASP A 112 -14.23 2.83 -12.84
N CYS A 113 -13.11 3.55 -12.65
CA CYS A 113 -13.05 5.01 -12.67
C CYS A 113 -11.66 5.54 -12.97
N ASP A 114 -11.58 6.83 -13.30
CA ASP A 114 -10.33 7.54 -13.47
C ASP A 114 -9.82 8.05 -12.12
N LEU A 115 -8.52 7.86 -11.87
CA LEU A 115 -7.78 8.50 -10.80
C LEU A 115 -6.89 9.59 -11.41
N PRO A 116 -7.25 10.87 -11.25
CA PRO A 116 -6.41 11.96 -11.74
C PRO A 116 -5.06 11.98 -11.03
N ARG A 117 -4.00 12.34 -11.75
CA ARG A 117 -2.71 12.60 -11.13
C ARG A 117 -2.83 13.73 -10.11
N PHE A 118 -2.05 13.63 -9.04
CA PHE A 118 -1.97 14.65 -8.00
C PHE A 118 -1.65 16.02 -8.61
N ASN A 119 -2.45 17.01 -8.27
CA ASN A 119 -2.23 18.39 -8.70
C ASN A 119 -1.72 19.22 -7.53
N PRO A 120 -0.41 19.50 -7.43
CA PRO A 120 0.17 20.19 -6.28
C PRO A 120 -0.35 21.61 -6.11
N ARG A 121 -0.63 22.34 -7.19
CA ARG A 121 -1.21 23.69 -7.10
C ARG A 121 -2.63 23.68 -6.55
N LYS A 122 -3.46 22.72 -7.01
CA LYS A 122 -4.82 22.55 -6.48
C LYS A 122 -4.78 22.16 -5.00
N PHE A 123 -3.88 21.24 -4.63
CA PHE A 123 -3.73 20.80 -3.24
C PHE A 123 -3.31 21.98 -2.33
N LEU A 124 -2.26 22.74 -2.68
CA LEU A 124 -1.81 23.88 -1.89
C LEU A 124 -2.90 24.95 -1.74
N ASN A 125 -3.68 25.19 -2.79
CA ASN A 125 -4.82 26.12 -2.70
C ASN A 125 -5.92 25.64 -1.75
N LEU A 126 -6.22 24.31 -1.73
CA LEU A 126 -7.18 23.72 -0.78
C LEU A 126 -6.64 23.78 0.66
N MET A 127 -5.34 23.63 0.83
CA MET A 127 -4.66 23.61 2.13
C MET A 127 -4.29 25.01 2.66
N ARG A 128 -4.73 26.06 2.03
CA ARG A 128 -4.44 27.44 2.49
C ARG A 128 -4.92 27.65 3.92
N ASN A 129 -4.03 28.16 4.77
CA ASN A 129 -4.23 28.36 6.22
C ASN A 129 -4.53 27.08 7.00
N LYS A 130 -4.03 25.92 6.53
CA LYS A 130 -4.24 24.63 7.15
C LYS A 130 -2.96 24.02 7.70
N SER A 131 -3.14 23.11 8.64
CA SER A 131 -2.08 22.29 9.24
C SER A 131 -2.37 20.83 9.03
N TRP A 132 -1.37 20.09 8.56
CA TRP A 132 -1.46 18.65 8.28
C TRP A 132 -0.32 17.90 8.95
N ALA A 133 -0.62 16.75 9.53
CA ALA A 133 0.41 15.85 10.07
C ALA A 133 0.26 14.42 9.55
N PHE A 134 1.40 13.76 9.39
CA PHE A 134 1.53 12.32 9.24
C PHE A 134 2.06 11.76 10.54
N VAL A 135 1.32 10.84 11.17
CA VAL A 135 1.67 10.23 12.46
C VAL A 135 1.95 8.76 12.25
N GLY A 136 3.11 8.28 12.69
CA GLY A 136 3.48 6.87 12.59
C GLY A 136 4.98 6.64 12.41
N ASP A 137 5.32 5.59 11.67
CA ASP A 137 6.69 5.07 11.52
C ASP A 137 7.46 5.65 10.31
N SER A 138 8.54 4.99 9.92
CA SER A 138 9.39 5.37 8.79
C SER A 138 8.67 5.37 7.43
N ILE A 139 7.60 4.59 7.27
CA ILE A 139 6.79 4.62 6.05
C ILE A 139 5.96 5.91 5.97
N GLN A 140 5.50 6.44 7.12
CA GLN A 140 4.87 7.77 7.15
C GLN A 140 5.88 8.88 6.78
N ARG A 141 7.13 8.77 7.25
CA ARG A 141 8.22 9.68 6.82
C ARG A 141 8.47 9.58 5.32
N ASN A 142 8.51 8.37 4.77
CA ASN A 142 8.68 8.14 3.34
C ASN A 142 7.52 8.76 2.54
N HIS A 143 6.27 8.59 3.01
CA HIS A 143 5.09 9.16 2.36
C HIS A 143 5.08 10.69 2.40
N VAL A 144 5.36 11.29 3.57
CA VAL A 144 5.40 12.76 3.66
C VAL A 144 6.49 13.37 2.80
N GLN A 145 7.64 12.73 2.65
CA GLN A 145 8.70 13.20 1.76
C GLN A 145 8.29 13.18 0.29
N SER A 146 7.59 12.14 -0.15
CA SER A 146 6.96 12.09 -1.47
C SER A 146 6.03 13.30 -1.68
N LEU A 147 5.16 13.58 -0.71
CA LEU A 147 4.24 14.71 -0.78
C LEU A 147 4.99 16.05 -0.79
N VAL A 148 5.99 16.24 0.09
CA VAL A 148 6.83 17.45 0.11
C VAL A 148 7.50 17.66 -1.24
N CYS A 149 8.11 16.62 -1.82
CA CYS A 149 8.75 16.70 -3.15
C CYS A 149 7.77 17.12 -4.24
N THR A 150 6.57 16.55 -4.22
CA THR A 150 5.52 16.87 -5.20
C THR A 150 5.04 18.33 -5.04
N LEU A 151 4.84 18.78 -3.81
CA LEU A 151 4.41 20.18 -3.53
C LEU A 151 5.50 21.18 -3.86
N SER A 152 6.78 20.83 -3.65
CA SER A 152 7.94 21.66 -3.95
C SER A 152 8.09 21.99 -5.45
N GLN A 153 7.39 21.28 -6.34
CA GLN A 153 7.33 21.66 -7.77
C GLN A 153 6.50 22.92 -8.02
N VAL A 154 5.77 23.43 -7.01
CA VAL A 154 4.95 24.64 -7.10
C VAL A 154 5.44 25.72 -6.13
N GLU A 155 5.78 25.33 -4.92
CA GLU A 155 6.33 26.20 -3.89
C GLU A 155 7.35 25.43 -3.08
N GLU A 156 8.56 25.96 -2.94
CA GLU A 156 9.62 25.32 -2.18
C GLU A 156 9.23 25.17 -0.71
N ALA A 157 9.37 23.94 -0.19
CA ALA A 157 9.10 23.65 1.20
C ALA A 157 10.25 24.18 2.09
N VAL A 158 9.91 24.97 3.10
CA VAL A 158 10.86 25.47 4.10
C VAL A 158 10.77 24.61 5.34
N GLU A 159 11.84 23.86 5.67
CA GLU A 159 11.92 23.12 6.94
C GLU A 159 11.99 24.12 8.10
N ILE A 160 11.03 24.05 9.02
CA ILE A 160 10.92 24.98 10.15
C ILE A 160 11.11 24.32 11.50
N TYR A 161 11.16 22.99 11.52
CA TYR A 161 11.40 22.20 12.73
C TYR A 161 11.90 20.80 12.39
N HIS A 162 12.78 20.27 13.20
CA HIS A 162 13.10 18.85 13.33
C HIS A 162 13.46 18.52 14.78
N ASP A 163 13.24 17.27 15.21
CA ASP A 163 13.76 16.75 16.47
C ASP A 163 15.29 16.45 16.38
N GLU A 164 15.92 16.15 17.51
CA GLU A 164 17.38 15.90 17.56
C GLU A 164 17.82 14.72 16.67
N GLU A 165 16.93 13.75 16.45
CA GLU A 165 17.20 12.55 15.66
C GLU A 165 16.72 12.67 14.20
N TYR A 166 16.15 13.81 13.82
CA TYR A 166 15.58 14.07 12.50
C TYR A 166 14.46 13.07 12.11
N ARG A 167 13.76 12.51 13.10
CA ARG A 167 12.66 11.59 12.90
C ARG A 167 11.34 12.32 12.70
N SER A 168 11.07 13.34 13.54
CA SER A 168 9.93 14.25 13.39
C SER A 168 10.41 15.53 12.70
N LYS A 169 9.62 16.01 11.73
CA LYS A 169 9.95 17.21 10.96
C LYS A 169 8.69 18.00 10.63
N LYS A 170 8.89 19.30 10.39
CA LYS A 170 7.82 20.21 9.95
C LYS A 170 8.30 21.13 8.86
N TRP A 171 7.50 21.23 7.81
CA TRP A 171 7.72 22.12 6.68
C TRP A 171 6.62 23.17 6.60
N SER A 172 6.97 24.35 6.10
CA SER A 172 6.06 25.44 5.78
C SER A 172 6.06 25.69 4.27
N PHE A 173 4.88 26.04 3.77
CA PHE A 173 4.65 26.61 2.44
C PHE A 173 4.10 28.01 2.63
N PRO A 174 4.98 29.03 2.73
CA PRO A 174 4.64 30.38 3.22
C PRO A 174 3.58 31.09 2.37
N SER A 175 3.61 30.96 1.02
CA SER A 175 2.65 31.61 0.13
C SER A 175 1.22 31.08 0.31
N HIS A 176 1.07 29.91 0.91
CA HIS A 176 -0.22 29.29 1.21
C HIS A 176 -0.54 29.30 2.71
N ASN A 177 0.38 29.77 3.58
CA ASN A 177 0.26 29.64 5.03
C ASN A 177 -0.14 28.21 5.44
N PHE A 178 0.49 27.22 4.78
CA PHE A 178 0.25 25.80 4.98
C PHE A 178 1.44 25.17 5.70
N THR A 179 1.16 24.30 6.67
CA THR A 179 2.20 23.52 7.36
C THR A 179 1.94 22.02 7.20
N LEU A 180 3.01 21.30 6.91
CA LEU A 180 3.02 19.85 6.76
C LEU A 180 4.04 19.26 7.74
N SER A 181 3.65 18.28 8.53
CA SER A 181 4.49 17.67 9.55
C SER A 181 4.55 16.16 9.39
N VAL A 182 5.63 15.56 9.83
CA VAL A 182 5.67 14.15 10.25
C VAL A 182 5.96 14.11 11.75
N ILE A 183 5.18 13.37 12.48
CA ILE A 183 5.34 13.11 13.91
C ILE A 183 5.71 11.63 14.04
N TRP A 184 6.93 11.39 14.49
CA TRP A 184 7.46 10.04 14.64
C TRP A 184 6.85 9.37 15.87
N ASP A 185 5.99 8.42 15.63
CA ASP A 185 5.43 7.56 16.66
C ASP A 185 5.08 6.19 16.07
N PRO A 186 6.02 5.25 16.05
CA PRO A 186 5.86 3.97 15.37
C PRO A 186 4.83 3.03 16.02
N PHE A 187 4.45 3.28 17.27
CA PHE A 187 3.49 2.47 18.01
C PHE A 187 2.15 3.18 18.27
N LEU A 188 2.06 4.48 18.06
CA LEU A 188 0.89 5.33 18.35
C LEU A 188 0.46 5.31 19.84
N THR A 189 1.19 4.60 20.67
CA THR A 189 0.96 4.40 22.11
C THR A 189 2.25 4.67 22.85
N LYS A 190 2.15 5.01 24.12
CA LYS A 190 3.33 5.24 24.97
C LYS A 190 4.27 4.05 24.91
N ALA A 191 5.47 4.27 24.41
CA ALA A 191 6.48 3.25 24.21
C ALA A 191 7.83 3.66 24.79
N VAL A 192 8.58 2.69 25.33
CA VAL A 192 10.00 2.84 25.63
C VAL A 192 10.77 1.95 24.66
N ILE A 193 11.57 2.58 23.80
CA ILE A 193 12.33 1.92 22.75
C ILE A 193 13.80 1.92 23.14
N PHE A 194 14.40 0.73 23.15
CA PHE A 194 15.81 0.51 23.48
C PHE A 194 16.58 0.13 22.21
N GLU A 195 16.70 1.06 21.29
CA GLU A 195 17.32 0.81 19.99
C GLU A 195 18.36 1.90 19.69
N ASP A 196 19.53 1.52 19.22
CA ASP A 196 20.56 2.46 18.78
C ASP A 196 20.24 3.05 17.39
N ILE A 197 21.08 3.98 16.95
CA ILE A 197 20.95 4.65 15.65
C ILE A 197 21.02 3.70 14.44
N ASN A 198 21.58 2.48 14.63
CA ASN A 198 21.69 1.45 13.59
C ASN A 198 20.50 0.48 13.61
N GLY A 199 19.53 0.67 14.50
CA GLY A 199 18.38 -0.20 14.66
C GLY A 199 18.65 -1.46 15.49
N VAL A 200 19.73 -1.48 16.27
CA VAL A 200 20.09 -2.60 17.13
C VAL A 200 19.40 -2.43 18.49
N SER A 201 18.49 -3.33 18.82
CA SER A 201 17.78 -3.32 20.11
C SER A 201 18.67 -3.86 21.22
N SER A 202 18.74 -3.15 22.34
CA SER A 202 19.45 -3.57 23.55
C SER A 202 18.52 -4.22 24.58
N SER A 203 17.20 -4.05 24.44
CA SER A 203 16.17 -4.65 25.30
C SER A 203 14.85 -4.75 24.55
N ASP A 204 13.89 -5.51 25.11
CA ASP A 204 12.52 -5.59 24.60
C ASP A 204 11.83 -4.22 24.71
N VAL A 205 11.04 -3.86 23.69
CA VAL A 205 10.22 -2.65 23.72
C VAL A 205 9.18 -2.75 24.83
N GLN A 206 8.92 -1.67 25.54
CA GLN A 206 7.84 -1.59 26.53
C GLN A 206 6.68 -0.82 25.93
N LEU A 207 5.50 -1.44 25.78
CA LEU A 207 4.30 -0.84 25.24
C LEU A 207 3.21 -0.71 26.30
N HIS A 208 2.75 0.51 26.55
CA HIS A 208 1.62 0.79 27.42
C HIS A 208 0.33 0.84 26.58
N LEU A 209 -0.38 -0.29 26.52
CA LEU A 209 -1.52 -0.45 25.60
C LEU A 209 -2.76 0.36 26.01
N ASP A 210 -2.77 0.91 27.21
CA ASP A 210 -3.82 1.75 27.78
C ASP A 210 -3.57 3.26 27.62
N LYS A 211 -2.38 3.67 27.14
CA LYS A 211 -1.97 5.09 27.07
C LYS A 211 -1.47 5.43 25.68
N LEU A 212 -2.22 6.26 24.94
CA LEU A 212 -1.70 6.82 23.68
C LEU A 212 -0.51 7.73 23.97
N ASP A 213 0.37 7.88 22.97
CA ASP A 213 1.54 8.73 23.13
C ASP A 213 1.17 10.21 23.10
N GLU A 214 1.76 10.98 24.03
CA GLU A 214 1.53 12.42 24.14
C GLU A 214 2.21 13.19 22.99
N GLU A 215 3.23 12.60 22.34
CA GLU A 215 3.95 13.24 21.23
C GLU A 215 2.99 13.66 20.11
N TRP A 216 2.03 12.82 19.73
CA TRP A 216 1.07 13.17 18.70
C TRP A 216 -0.28 13.65 19.25
N THR A 217 -0.76 13.10 20.40
CA THR A 217 -2.09 13.44 20.93
C THR A 217 -2.17 14.88 21.43
N SER A 218 -1.07 15.40 22.01
CA SER A 218 -1.00 16.81 22.43
C SER A 218 -1.06 17.80 21.27
N GLN A 219 -0.56 17.40 20.10
CA GLN A 219 -0.54 18.21 18.87
C GLN A 219 -1.85 18.13 18.09
N TYR A 220 -2.63 17.05 18.24
CA TYR A 220 -3.83 16.76 17.46
C TYR A 220 -4.83 17.92 17.42
N LYS A 221 -5.04 18.63 18.53
CA LYS A 221 -5.96 19.76 18.62
C LYS A 221 -5.59 20.96 17.71
N ASN A 222 -4.36 20.99 17.20
CA ASN A 222 -3.85 22.07 16.34
C ASN A 222 -3.80 21.65 14.87
N LEU A 223 -4.29 20.47 14.52
CA LEU A 223 -4.22 19.90 13.17
C LEU A 223 -5.59 19.95 12.50
N ASP A 224 -5.64 20.40 11.25
CA ASP A 224 -6.84 20.31 10.43
C ASP A 224 -6.98 18.92 9.78
N TYR A 225 -5.85 18.34 9.38
CA TYR A 225 -5.78 17.03 8.70
C TYR A 225 -4.70 16.16 9.33
N VAL A 226 -4.98 14.86 9.42
CA VAL A 226 -4.02 13.88 9.95
C VAL A 226 -4.06 12.61 9.11
N VAL A 227 -2.89 12.09 8.73
CA VAL A 227 -2.73 10.73 8.23
C VAL A 227 -2.13 9.88 9.33
N ILE A 228 -2.85 8.90 9.82
CA ILE A 228 -2.37 8.01 10.89
C ILE A 228 -2.16 6.61 10.31
N ALA A 229 -1.04 5.97 10.65
CA ALA A 229 -0.78 4.58 10.33
C ALA A 229 0.01 3.90 11.45
N GLY A 230 -0.38 2.70 11.81
CA GLY A 230 0.49 1.75 12.48
C GLY A 230 1.37 1.00 11.47
N GLY A 231 2.20 0.08 11.95
CA GLY A 231 3.07 -0.64 11.04
C GLY A 231 3.83 -1.80 11.67
N LYS A 232 4.84 -2.25 10.95
CA LYS A 232 5.62 -3.46 11.28
C LYS A 232 6.47 -3.33 12.55
N TRP A 233 6.50 -2.18 13.20
CA TRP A 233 7.12 -2.01 14.51
C TRP A 233 6.49 -2.89 15.58
N PHE A 234 5.19 -3.21 15.45
CA PHE A 234 4.49 -4.14 16.34
C PHE A 234 5.00 -5.59 16.27
N LEU A 235 5.81 -5.92 15.27
CA LEU A 235 6.45 -7.24 15.13
C LEU A 235 7.74 -7.36 15.96
N LYS A 236 8.24 -6.27 16.54
CA LYS A 236 9.40 -6.30 17.45
C LYS A 236 9.01 -6.99 18.75
N THR A 237 10.00 -7.63 19.38
CA THR A 237 9.86 -8.13 20.76
C THR A 237 9.43 -7.02 21.68
N ALA A 238 8.35 -7.26 22.43
CA ALA A 238 7.76 -6.24 23.28
C ALA A 238 7.12 -6.82 24.54
N ILE A 239 7.23 -6.09 25.66
CA ILE A 239 6.52 -6.35 26.91
C ILE A 239 5.32 -5.40 26.97
N TYR A 240 4.16 -5.91 27.30
CA TYR A 240 2.90 -5.18 27.31
C TYR A 240 2.49 -4.78 28.71
N TYR A 241 2.11 -3.52 28.87
CA TYR A 241 1.67 -2.92 30.12
C TYR A 241 0.24 -2.40 29.99
N GLU A 242 -0.55 -2.58 31.06
CA GLU A 242 -1.83 -1.90 31.31
C GLU A 242 -1.90 -1.50 32.77
N ASN A 243 -2.33 -0.25 33.06
CA ASN A 243 -2.33 0.32 34.40
C ASN A 243 -0.98 0.13 35.13
N ASP A 244 0.11 0.36 34.35
CA ASP A 244 1.50 0.20 34.79
C ASP A 244 1.86 -1.23 35.31
N THR A 245 1.03 -2.22 34.95
CA THR A 245 1.24 -3.64 35.25
C THR A 245 1.53 -4.44 34.01
N VAL A 246 2.52 -5.33 34.08
CA VAL A 246 2.83 -6.25 32.95
C VAL A 246 1.70 -7.26 32.77
N ILE A 247 1.13 -7.33 31.57
CA ILE A 247 0.03 -8.25 31.23
C ILE A 247 0.46 -9.40 30.32
N GLY A 248 1.58 -9.27 29.63
CA GLY A 248 2.11 -10.26 28.69
C GLY A 248 3.16 -9.67 27.77
N CYS A 249 3.40 -10.33 26.66
CA CYS A 249 4.44 -9.91 25.71
C CYS A 249 4.19 -10.42 24.27
N HIS A 250 5.10 -10.05 23.38
CA HIS A 250 5.27 -10.65 22.06
C HIS A 250 6.71 -11.07 21.85
N ASN A 251 6.93 -12.35 21.52
CA ASN A 251 8.25 -12.94 21.25
C ASN A 251 9.29 -12.70 22.36
N CYS A 252 8.90 -12.38 23.59
CA CYS A 252 9.84 -12.06 24.63
C CYS A 252 10.50 -13.31 25.23
N LEU A 253 11.74 -13.13 25.70
CA LEU A 253 12.51 -14.20 26.33
C LEU A 253 12.27 -14.31 27.85
N VAL A 254 11.38 -13.47 28.39
CA VAL A 254 11.08 -13.44 29.83
C VAL A 254 10.27 -14.68 30.22
N LYS A 255 10.85 -15.51 31.08
CA LYS A 255 10.17 -16.71 31.60
C LYS A 255 8.92 -16.34 32.38
N ASN A 256 7.85 -17.13 32.19
CA ASN A 256 6.55 -16.98 32.86
C ASN A 256 5.69 -15.76 32.43
N LEU A 257 6.03 -15.04 31.36
CA LEU A 257 5.11 -14.13 30.71
C LEU A 257 4.30 -14.88 29.64
N THR A 258 3.02 -14.56 29.55
CA THR A 258 2.16 -15.08 28.49
C THR A 258 2.48 -14.36 27.17
N ASP A 259 2.77 -15.08 26.12
CA ASP A 259 2.85 -14.52 24.78
C ASP A 259 1.43 -14.26 24.27
N LEU A 260 1.05 -12.99 24.18
CA LEU A 260 -0.24 -12.52 23.68
C LEU A 260 -0.21 -12.28 22.17
N GLY A 261 0.98 -12.29 21.55
CA GLY A 261 1.20 -12.00 20.16
C GLY A 261 1.08 -10.50 19.80
N PHE A 262 1.57 -10.14 18.62
CA PHE A 262 1.50 -8.75 18.14
C PHE A 262 0.07 -8.32 17.80
N GLU A 263 -0.77 -9.25 17.33
CA GLU A 263 -2.15 -8.97 16.93
C GLU A 263 -2.98 -8.40 18.10
N TYR A 264 -2.75 -8.92 19.30
CA TYR A 264 -3.41 -8.41 20.51
C TYR A 264 -3.09 -6.93 20.75
N ALA A 265 -1.79 -6.59 20.76
CA ALA A 265 -1.35 -5.23 21.00
C ALA A 265 -1.78 -4.29 19.89
N TYR A 266 -1.60 -4.73 18.62
CA TYR A 266 -1.94 -3.93 17.44
C TYR A 266 -3.43 -3.58 17.43
N ARG A 267 -4.31 -4.56 17.61
CA ARG A 267 -5.76 -4.35 17.70
C ARG A 267 -6.13 -3.36 18.80
N LYS A 268 -5.55 -3.55 19.96
CA LYS A 268 -5.86 -2.72 21.12
C LYS A 268 -5.44 -1.26 20.93
N VAL A 269 -4.29 -1.04 20.31
CA VAL A 269 -3.82 0.31 20.03
C VAL A 269 -4.67 0.97 18.94
N ILE A 270 -5.00 0.28 17.85
CA ILE A 270 -5.84 0.84 16.78
C ILE A 270 -7.24 1.21 17.31
N ASP A 271 -7.85 0.34 18.12
CA ASP A 271 -9.11 0.62 18.79
C ASP A 271 -9.02 1.90 19.65
N ARG A 272 -7.96 2.04 20.46
CA ARG A 272 -7.68 3.23 21.27
C ARG A 272 -7.48 4.50 20.44
N VAL A 273 -6.76 4.41 19.33
CA VAL A 273 -6.58 5.54 18.39
C VAL A 273 -7.92 6.01 17.86
N PHE A 274 -8.79 5.09 17.47
CA PHE A 274 -10.13 5.43 16.98
C PHE A 274 -11.04 5.98 18.09
N ASP A 275 -10.97 5.43 19.28
CA ASP A 275 -11.68 5.97 20.45
C ASP A 275 -11.27 7.42 20.72
N PHE A 276 -9.96 7.72 20.68
CA PHE A 276 -9.46 9.08 20.85
C PHE A 276 -9.98 10.03 19.75
N ILE A 277 -9.91 9.63 18.47
CA ILE A 277 -10.36 10.45 17.34
C ILE A 277 -11.86 10.73 17.45
N THR A 278 -12.65 9.72 17.76
CA THR A 278 -14.12 9.84 17.83
C THR A 278 -14.58 10.59 19.09
N GLY A 279 -13.86 10.42 20.20
CA GLY A 279 -14.12 11.06 21.49
C GLY A 279 -13.59 12.49 21.61
N SER A 280 -12.67 12.92 20.74
CA SER A 280 -12.10 14.26 20.80
C SER A 280 -13.14 15.34 20.48
N ASP A 281 -13.10 16.45 21.20
CA ASP A 281 -13.88 17.66 20.88
C ASP A 281 -13.39 18.31 19.59
N HIS A 282 -12.09 18.23 19.31
CA HIS A 282 -11.51 18.70 18.05
C HIS A 282 -11.74 17.68 16.93
N LYS A 283 -12.26 18.14 15.79
CA LYS A 283 -12.61 17.29 14.64
C LYS A 283 -11.68 17.55 13.46
N ALA A 284 -10.44 17.06 13.55
CA ALA A 284 -9.58 16.97 12.37
C ALA A 284 -10.16 15.98 11.35
N PHE A 285 -9.84 16.18 10.07
CA PHE A 285 -10.04 15.15 9.06
C PHE A 285 -8.92 14.10 9.17
N VAL A 286 -9.29 12.85 9.40
CA VAL A 286 -8.32 11.77 9.62
C VAL A 286 -8.37 10.79 8.46
N PHE A 287 -7.21 10.51 7.88
CA PHE A 287 -6.99 9.43 6.94
C PHE A 287 -6.25 8.31 7.67
N PHE A 288 -6.90 7.17 7.83
CA PHE A 288 -6.26 6.00 8.38
C PHE A 288 -5.64 5.18 7.24
N ARG A 289 -4.30 5.15 7.16
CA ARG A 289 -3.56 4.42 6.12
C ARG A 289 -3.30 3.00 6.59
N THR A 290 -3.65 2.03 5.74
CA THR A 290 -3.37 0.62 6.01
C THR A 290 -1.88 0.29 5.94
N THR A 291 -1.50 -0.83 6.57
CA THR A 291 -0.11 -1.34 6.56
C THR A 291 0.42 -1.58 5.15
N THR A 292 1.74 -1.51 5.01
CA THR A 292 2.44 -1.69 3.74
C THR A 292 3.23 -2.99 3.78
N PRO A 293 3.02 -3.91 2.81
CA PRO A 293 3.82 -5.12 2.69
C PRO A 293 5.29 -4.80 2.39
N ASP A 294 6.18 -5.63 2.88
CA ASP A 294 7.56 -5.70 2.39
C ASP A 294 7.72 -6.79 1.32
N HIS A 295 8.81 -6.72 0.55
CA HIS A 295 9.07 -7.64 -0.55
C HIS A 295 10.41 -8.38 -0.37
N PHE A 296 10.80 -8.67 0.88
CA PHE A 296 11.97 -9.50 1.11
C PHE A 296 11.75 -10.92 0.61
N GLU A 297 12.70 -11.40 -0.22
CA GLU A 297 12.77 -12.75 -0.75
C GLU A 297 14.04 -13.44 -0.21
N ASN A 298 13.99 -14.75 0.01
CA ASN A 298 15.12 -15.59 0.47
C ASN A 298 15.71 -15.15 1.83
N GLY A 299 14.89 -14.60 2.70
CA GLY A 299 15.24 -14.11 4.03
C GLY A 299 14.49 -12.84 4.38
N GLU A 300 14.79 -12.30 5.55
CA GLU A 300 14.24 -11.05 6.07
C GLU A 300 15.35 -9.96 6.08
N TRP A 301 15.02 -8.75 6.48
CA TRP A 301 15.98 -7.63 6.54
C TRP A 301 17.24 -7.93 7.37
N PHE A 302 17.11 -8.77 8.41
CA PHE A 302 18.20 -9.17 9.30
C PHE A 302 18.91 -10.46 8.90
N SER A 303 18.33 -11.25 7.99
CA SER A 303 18.85 -12.56 7.55
C SER A 303 19.31 -12.59 6.09
N GLY A 304 19.46 -11.41 5.46
CA GLY A 304 20.01 -11.28 4.11
C GLY A 304 18.97 -11.40 2.99
N GLY A 305 17.73 -11.13 3.30
CA GLY A 305 16.65 -11.03 2.30
C GLY A 305 16.93 -9.97 1.24
N GLN A 306 16.41 -10.16 0.04
CA GLN A 306 16.66 -9.33 -1.15
C GLN A 306 15.34 -9.05 -1.86
N CYS A 307 15.32 -8.03 -2.70
CA CYS A 307 14.24 -7.69 -3.61
C CYS A 307 14.83 -7.26 -4.97
N ASN A 308 14.85 -8.17 -5.92
CA ASN A 308 15.55 -7.98 -7.19
C ASN A 308 14.61 -7.81 -8.39
N ARG A 309 13.30 -7.73 -8.17
CA ARG A 309 12.35 -7.53 -9.28
C ARG A 309 12.42 -6.09 -9.80
N THR A 310 12.28 -5.96 -11.12
CA THR A 310 12.38 -4.67 -11.83
C THR A 310 11.05 -4.28 -12.51
N VAL A 311 10.00 -5.08 -12.30
CA VAL A 311 8.66 -4.85 -12.86
C VAL A 311 7.59 -5.16 -11.82
N PRO A 312 6.44 -4.48 -11.86
CA PRO A 312 5.29 -4.79 -11.00
C PRO A 312 4.82 -6.25 -11.13
N PHE A 313 4.18 -6.76 -10.09
CA PHE A 313 3.34 -7.95 -10.19
C PHE A 313 2.02 -7.60 -10.89
N LYS A 314 1.48 -8.56 -11.62
CA LYS A 314 0.09 -8.54 -12.05
C LYS A 314 -0.82 -9.09 -10.96
N GLY A 315 -2.10 -8.75 -11.02
CA GLY A 315 -3.08 -9.31 -10.10
C GLY A 315 -3.07 -10.84 -10.13
N GLY A 316 -2.95 -11.47 -8.94
CA GLY A 316 -2.87 -12.91 -8.79
C GLY A 316 -1.47 -13.54 -8.95
N GLU A 317 -0.42 -12.76 -9.21
CA GLU A 317 0.97 -13.26 -9.27
C GLU A 317 1.66 -13.33 -7.90
N VAL A 318 1.10 -12.68 -6.90
CA VAL A 318 1.66 -12.63 -5.53
C VAL A 318 0.55 -12.72 -4.51
N ASP A 319 0.78 -13.50 -3.48
CA ASP A 319 -0.05 -13.56 -2.29
C ASP A 319 0.54 -12.69 -1.18
N MET A 320 -0.34 -12.12 -0.37
CA MET A 320 0.07 -11.35 0.79
C MET A 320 0.62 -12.29 1.88
N LYS A 321 1.72 -11.91 2.52
CA LYS A 321 2.27 -12.66 3.67
C LYS A 321 1.24 -12.72 4.81
N ASP A 322 1.20 -13.80 5.57
CA ASP A 322 0.25 -13.99 6.67
C ASP A 322 0.23 -12.83 7.66
N VAL A 323 1.40 -12.27 7.97
CA VAL A 323 1.53 -11.12 8.85
C VAL A 323 0.84 -9.87 8.30
N ASP A 324 0.97 -9.61 7.00
CA ASP A 324 0.31 -8.46 6.35
C ASP A 324 -1.21 -8.68 6.24
N VAL A 325 -1.64 -9.93 6.03
CA VAL A 325 -3.06 -10.33 6.07
C VAL A 325 -3.62 -10.05 7.46
N ALA A 326 -2.93 -10.48 8.52
CA ALA A 326 -3.37 -10.30 9.90
C ALA A 326 -3.46 -8.81 10.27
N MET A 327 -2.41 -8.02 9.97
CA MET A 327 -2.41 -6.58 10.24
C MET A 327 -3.54 -5.87 9.50
N ARG A 328 -3.64 -6.07 8.19
CA ARG A 328 -4.68 -5.44 7.38
C ARG A 328 -6.09 -5.83 7.83
N LYS A 329 -6.29 -7.09 8.22
CA LYS A 329 -7.57 -7.57 8.76
C LYS A 329 -7.97 -6.80 10.02
N ILE A 330 -7.04 -6.61 10.96
CA ILE A 330 -7.26 -5.83 12.19
C ILE A 330 -7.65 -4.40 11.82
N GLU A 331 -6.89 -3.75 10.95
CA GLU A 331 -7.12 -2.38 10.51
C GLU A 331 -8.51 -2.17 9.93
N LEU A 332 -8.93 -3.07 9.01
CA LEU A 332 -10.25 -2.98 8.37
C LEU A 332 -11.39 -3.31 9.34
N GLU A 333 -11.21 -4.26 10.25
CA GLU A 333 -12.21 -4.60 11.26
C GLU A 333 -12.44 -3.44 12.22
N GLU A 334 -11.37 -2.84 12.76
CA GLU A 334 -11.50 -1.72 13.71
C GLU A 334 -12.03 -0.47 13.01
N PHE A 335 -11.55 -0.15 11.80
CA PHE A 335 -12.10 0.93 10.98
C PHE A 335 -13.59 0.72 10.69
N GLY A 336 -13.99 -0.49 10.31
CA GLY A 336 -15.39 -0.84 10.01
C GLY A 336 -16.32 -0.65 11.20
N LYS A 337 -15.87 -0.94 12.44
CA LYS A 337 -16.63 -0.69 13.67
C LYS A 337 -16.95 0.80 13.86
N VAL A 338 -15.96 1.66 13.63
CA VAL A 338 -16.12 3.10 13.80
C VAL A 338 -17.06 3.69 12.76
N VAL A 339 -16.84 3.36 11.48
CA VAL A 339 -17.71 3.82 10.38
C VAL A 339 -19.14 3.32 10.55
N GLY A 340 -19.30 2.03 10.88
CA GLY A 340 -20.61 1.42 11.13
C GLY A 340 -21.38 2.02 12.31
N SER A 341 -20.67 2.64 13.27
CA SER A 341 -21.30 3.35 14.40
C SER A 341 -21.89 4.72 14.03
N GLY A 342 -21.53 5.26 12.86
CA GLY A 342 -21.94 6.61 12.42
C GLY A 342 -21.34 7.77 13.23
N LYS A 343 -20.41 7.49 14.16
CA LYS A 343 -19.89 8.50 15.11
C LYS A 343 -18.87 9.46 14.50
N CYS A 344 -18.24 9.10 13.37
CA CYS A 344 -17.18 9.91 12.78
C CYS A 344 -17.30 10.01 11.26
N GLN A 345 -17.72 11.18 10.78
CA GLN A 345 -17.81 11.47 9.33
C GLN A 345 -16.47 11.95 8.75
N SER A 346 -15.55 12.41 9.61
CA SER A 346 -14.25 12.95 9.22
C SER A 346 -13.14 11.89 9.18
N LEU A 347 -13.45 10.61 9.32
CA LEU A 347 -12.50 9.49 9.21
C LEU A 347 -12.66 8.79 7.85
N LYS A 348 -11.56 8.69 7.10
CA LYS A 348 -11.49 8.03 5.80
C LYS A 348 -10.41 6.95 5.80
N LEU A 349 -10.68 5.85 5.12
CA LEU A 349 -9.66 4.82 4.86
C LEU A 349 -8.78 5.24 3.68
N LEU A 350 -7.46 5.11 3.84
CA LEU A 350 -6.47 5.18 2.79
C LEU A 350 -5.83 3.78 2.65
N ASP A 351 -6.49 2.90 1.88
CA ASP A 351 -6.05 1.51 1.71
C ASP A 351 -4.92 1.40 0.68
N THR A 352 -3.70 1.44 1.15
CA THR A 352 -2.50 1.35 0.31
C THR A 352 -1.91 -0.07 0.21
N THR A 353 -2.46 -1.04 0.93
CA THR A 353 -1.83 -2.37 1.05
C THR A 353 -1.76 -3.11 -0.28
N ARG A 354 -2.91 -3.24 -0.98
CA ARG A 354 -2.96 -4.06 -2.20
C ARG A 354 -2.19 -3.46 -3.36
N LEU A 355 -2.29 -2.14 -3.56
CA LEU A 355 -1.51 -1.50 -4.63
C LEU A 355 -0.01 -1.57 -4.35
N SER A 356 0.39 -1.48 -3.09
CA SER A 356 1.79 -1.60 -2.68
C SER A 356 2.32 -3.02 -2.86
N LEU A 357 1.52 -4.05 -2.55
CA LEU A 357 1.88 -5.46 -2.74
C LEU A 357 2.31 -5.78 -4.18
N LEU A 358 1.75 -5.06 -5.15
CA LEU A 358 2.06 -5.27 -6.56
C LEU A 358 3.35 -4.57 -7.03
N ARG A 359 4.09 -3.87 -6.14
CA ARG A 359 5.26 -3.06 -6.52
C ARG A 359 6.58 -3.48 -5.87
N PRO A 360 7.00 -4.74 -6.05
CA PRO A 360 8.30 -5.21 -5.54
C PRO A 360 9.50 -4.47 -6.18
N ASP A 361 9.27 -3.87 -7.34
CA ASP A 361 10.25 -3.12 -8.13
C ASP A 361 10.59 -1.73 -7.56
N GLY A 362 9.78 -1.20 -6.65
CA GLY A 362 9.89 0.18 -6.17
C GLY A 362 10.79 0.40 -4.95
N HIS A 363 11.41 -0.63 -4.40
CA HIS A 363 12.23 -0.55 -3.20
C HIS A 363 13.69 -0.14 -3.48
N PRO A 364 14.35 0.51 -2.52
CA PRO A 364 15.78 0.83 -2.65
C PRO A 364 16.66 -0.38 -2.87
N GLY A 365 16.29 -1.53 -2.29
CA GLY A 365 17.19 -2.68 -2.31
C GLY A 365 18.56 -2.33 -1.76
N PRO A 366 19.66 -2.69 -2.45
CA PRO A 366 21.02 -2.31 -2.05
C PRO A 366 21.28 -0.79 -2.20
N TYR A 367 20.50 -0.09 -3.03
CA TYR A 367 20.68 1.35 -3.33
C TYR A 367 20.10 2.28 -2.25
N ARG A 368 19.79 1.74 -1.06
CA ARG A 368 19.66 2.58 0.14
C ARG A 368 20.96 3.25 0.54
N GLN A 369 22.10 2.76 0.02
CA GLN A 369 23.44 3.30 0.22
C GLN A 369 23.96 3.87 -1.10
N PHE A 370 24.78 4.93 -0.98
CA PHE A 370 25.41 5.55 -2.14
C PHE A 370 26.44 4.60 -2.75
N HIS A 371 26.30 4.28 -4.03
CA HIS A 371 27.14 3.36 -4.80
C HIS A 371 27.52 2.08 -4.02
N PRO A 372 26.53 1.24 -3.65
CA PRO A 372 26.72 0.14 -2.70
C PRO A 372 27.78 -0.88 -3.09
N PHE A 373 28.13 -0.96 -4.36
CA PHE A 373 29.09 -1.93 -4.92
C PHE A 373 30.48 -1.32 -5.24
N ALA A 374 30.71 -0.05 -4.90
CA ALA A 374 32.03 0.60 -5.14
C ALA A 374 33.15 0.00 -4.28
N ASP A 375 32.82 -0.50 -3.08
CA ASP A 375 33.73 -1.22 -2.21
C ASP A 375 33.27 -2.68 -2.08
N GLY A 376 33.95 -3.59 -2.77
CA GLY A 376 33.62 -5.02 -2.82
C GLY A 376 33.70 -5.76 -1.47
N ASN A 377 34.31 -5.16 -0.44
CA ASN A 377 34.46 -5.75 0.88
C ASN A 377 33.38 -5.34 1.88
N LYS A 378 32.57 -4.34 1.54
CA LYS A 378 31.52 -3.84 2.44
C LYS A 378 30.26 -4.66 2.33
N LYS A 379 29.74 -5.13 3.49
CA LYS A 379 28.42 -5.76 3.54
C LYS A 379 27.35 -4.74 3.16
N VAL A 380 26.61 -5.01 2.10
CA VAL A 380 25.51 -4.16 1.63
C VAL A 380 24.24 -4.58 2.36
N GLN A 381 23.61 -3.65 3.03
CA GLN A 381 22.28 -3.85 3.62
C GLN A 381 21.21 -3.57 2.57
N THR A 382 20.26 -4.48 2.44
CA THR A 382 19.13 -4.39 1.48
C THR A 382 17.89 -3.85 2.19
N ASP A 383 17.15 -2.95 1.52
CA ASP A 383 15.90 -2.39 1.99
C ASP A 383 14.77 -2.72 1.01
N CYS A 384 13.88 -3.61 1.42
CA CYS A 384 12.72 -4.05 0.64
C CYS A 384 11.39 -3.66 1.30
N LEU A 385 11.43 -2.65 2.17
CA LEU A 385 10.26 -2.11 2.86
C LEU A 385 9.97 -0.65 2.47
N HIS A 386 10.99 0.23 2.52
CA HIS A 386 10.83 1.62 2.12
C HIS A 386 10.78 1.76 0.60
N TRP A 387 10.35 2.92 0.13
CA TRP A 387 10.19 3.22 -1.29
C TRP A 387 11.25 4.18 -1.79
N CYS A 388 11.74 3.96 -3.00
CA CYS A 388 12.53 4.96 -3.73
C CYS A 388 11.72 6.24 -3.91
N LEU A 389 12.38 7.38 -3.92
CA LEU A 389 11.82 8.68 -4.26
C LEU A 389 12.58 9.31 -5.45
N PRO A 390 11.84 9.67 -6.53
CA PRO A 390 10.43 9.33 -6.80
C PRO A 390 10.21 7.81 -6.92
N GLY A 391 8.96 7.37 -6.74
CA GLY A 391 8.65 5.94 -6.80
C GLY A 391 7.16 5.61 -6.61
N PRO A 392 6.82 4.34 -6.40
CA PRO A 392 5.43 3.89 -6.31
C PRO A 392 4.60 4.58 -5.22
N ILE A 393 5.22 5.01 -4.14
CA ILE A 393 4.57 5.71 -3.03
C ILE A 393 3.93 7.04 -3.48
N ASP A 394 4.40 7.63 -4.59
CA ASP A 394 3.83 8.88 -5.12
C ASP A 394 2.36 8.71 -5.52
N SER A 395 1.94 7.51 -5.91
CA SER A 395 0.53 7.19 -6.21
C SER A 395 -0.37 7.24 -4.97
N TRP A 396 0.18 7.15 -3.76
CA TRP A 396 -0.62 7.34 -2.55
C TRP A 396 -1.09 8.79 -2.40
N ASN A 397 -0.33 9.75 -2.94
CA ASN A 397 -0.75 11.15 -3.00
C ASN A 397 -1.93 11.33 -3.97
N ASP A 398 -1.97 10.59 -5.11
CA ASP A 398 -3.11 10.59 -6.03
C ASP A 398 -4.40 10.16 -5.31
N LEU A 399 -4.31 9.03 -4.56
CA LEU A 399 -5.42 8.50 -3.76
C LEU A 399 -5.85 9.49 -2.67
N LEU A 400 -4.88 10.05 -1.94
CA LEU A 400 -5.12 11.03 -0.87
C LEU A 400 -5.84 12.28 -1.40
N MET A 401 -5.39 12.80 -2.56
CA MET A 401 -6.03 13.94 -3.23
C MET A 401 -7.46 13.61 -3.68
N GLN A 402 -7.69 12.41 -4.19
CA GLN A 402 -9.02 11.98 -4.61
C GLN A 402 -9.98 11.89 -3.42
N LEU A 403 -9.55 11.31 -2.30
CA LEU A 403 -10.32 11.30 -1.07
C LEU A 403 -10.63 12.70 -0.55
N LEU A 404 -9.64 13.62 -0.64
CA LEU A 404 -9.79 15.00 -0.21
C LEU A 404 -10.81 15.79 -1.04
N VAL A 405 -10.87 15.57 -2.36
CA VAL A 405 -11.81 16.30 -3.23
C VAL A 405 -13.22 15.72 -3.24
N GLN A 406 -13.41 14.55 -2.67
CA GLN A 406 -14.72 13.90 -2.49
C GLN A 406 -15.37 14.26 -1.15
N MET A 407 -14.69 15.03 -0.32
CA MET A 407 -15.20 15.55 0.96
C MET A 407 -16.00 16.80 0.77
#